data_153d7dc4f989d22331181044d6330ed1
#
_entry.id   153d7dc4f989d22331181044d6330ed1
#
_cell.length_a   1.000
_cell.length_b   1.000
_cell.length_c   1.000
_cell.angle_alpha   90.00
_cell.angle_beta   90.00
_cell.angle_gamma   90.00
#
_symmetry.space_group_name_H-M   'P 1'
#
loop_
_entity.id
_entity.type
_entity.pdbx_description
1 polymer ?
#
loop_
_entity_poly.entity_id
_entity_poly.type
_entity_poly.pdbx_seq_one_letter_code
_entity_poly.pdbx_strand_id
1 'polypeptide(L)'
;MAGVKRLARLTGWAGLTAAGALHAIWATGSSWPAKSSKRLGEAVVGNAHAMPDARATWSVAGAAFFGAAVAAGGLGEGRAAVGLRRLMGAGLLARAIVGGDVALSALGLPAPGERFRELDRRCYRPLFGVLGASLILGARK
;
A
#
# COMPACT_ATOMS: atom_id res chain seq x y z
N MET A 1 -14.33 19.49 11.55
CA MET A 1 -14.66 18.46 10.53
C MET A 1 -13.94 18.67 9.20
N ALA A 2 -13.96 19.87 8.62
CA ALA A 2 -13.21 20.16 7.37
C ALA A 2 -11.71 19.93 7.50
N GLY A 3 -11.09 20.30 8.62
CA GLY A 3 -9.67 20.08 8.88
C GLY A 3 -9.28 18.60 8.93
N VAL A 4 -10.08 17.76 9.59
CA VAL A 4 -9.85 16.31 9.68
C VAL A 4 -9.91 15.65 8.30
N LYS A 5 -10.91 16.02 7.49
CA LYS A 5 -11.07 15.53 6.11
C LYS A 5 -9.86 15.91 5.26
N ARG A 6 -9.39 17.16 5.36
CA ARG A 6 -8.22 17.64 4.63
C ARG A 6 -6.95 16.90 5.05
N LEU A 7 -6.72 16.77 6.36
CA LEU A 7 -5.56 16.04 6.89
C LEU A 7 -5.58 14.58 6.43
N ALA A 8 -6.72 13.91 6.55
CA ALA A 8 -6.89 12.53 6.10
C ALA A 8 -6.56 12.36 4.61
N ARG A 9 -7.02 13.26 3.75
CA ARG A 9 -6.71 13.25 2.32
C ARG A 9 -5.23 13.45 2.04
N LEU A 10 -4.59 14.39 2.73
CA LEU A 10 -3.16 14.63 2.60
C LEU A 10 -2.34 13.41 3.06
N THR A 11 -2.72 12.79 4.17
CA THR A 11 -2.07 11.57 4.67
C THR A 11 -2.20 10.41 3.68
N GLY A 12 -3.41 10.16 3.17
CA GLY A 12 -3.65 9.12 2.18
C GLY A 12 -2.89 9.37 0.88
N TRP A 13 -2.93 10.60 0.38
CA TRP A 13 -2.19 11.00 -0.81
C TRP A 13 -0.67 10.83 -0.63
N ALA A 14 -0.09 11.37 0.44
CA ALA A 14 1.35 11.32 0.66
C ALA A 14 1.84 9.88 0.85
N GLY A 15 1.14 9.08 1.65
CA GLY A 15 1.53 7.68 1.90
C GLY A 15 1.43 6.80 0.67
N LEU A 16 0.36 6.91 -0.11
CA LEU A 16 0.19 6.15 -1.35
C LEU A 16 1.15 6.62 -2.44
N THR A 17 1.46 7.92 -2.52
CA THR A 17 2.48 8.44 -3.43
C THR A 17 3.86 7.89 -3.08
N ALA A 18 4.23 7.87 -1.80
CA ALA A 18 5.49 7.30 -1.35
C ALA A 18 5.57 5.79 -1.66
N ALA A 19 4.50 5.04 -1.43
CA ALA A 19 4.42 3.62 -1.78
C ALA A 19 4.58 3.40 -3.28
N GLY A 20 3.90 4.21 -4.11
CA GLY A 20 4.02 4.17 -5.56
C GLY A 20 5.45 4.47 -6.04
N ALA A 21 6.09 5.48 -5.46
CA ALA A 21 7.46 5.86 -5.79
C ALA A 21 8.45 4.72 -5.44
N LEU A 22 8.31 4.09 -4.27
CA LEU A 22 9.15 2.93 -3.92
C LEU A 22 8.99 1.77 -4.90
N HIS A 23 7.75 1.42 -5.25
CA HIS A 23 7.51 0.36 -6.21
C HIS A 23 8.03 0.71 -7.61
N ALA A 24 7.94 1.97 -8.04
CA ALA A 24 8.55 2.42 -9.28
C ALA A 24 10.09 2.27 -9.26
N ILE A 25 10.73 2.64 -8.16
CA ILE A 25 12.17 2.45 -7.97
C ILE A 25 12.53 0.96 -8.06
N TRP A 26 11.80 0.09 -7.39
CA TRP A 26 12.03 -1.36 -7.45
C TRP A 26 11.77 -1.96 -8.83
N ALA A 27 10.78 -1.45 -9.55
CA ALA A 27 10.47 -1.88 -10.91
C ALA A 27 11.59 -1.56 -11.91
N THR A 28 12.44 -0.55 -11.62
CA THR A 28 13.64 -0.26 -12.43
C THR A 28 14.82 -1.21 -12.15
N GLY A 29 14.66 -2.14 -11.21
CA GLY A 29 15.71 -3.08 -10.80
C GLY A 29 16.51 -2.63 -9.57
N SER A 30 16.25 -1.45 -9.02
CA SER A 30 16.89 -0.99 -7.79
C SER A 30 16.35 -1.75 -6.58
N SER A 31 17.23 -2.06 -5.64
CA SER A 31 16.85 -2.64 -4.35
C SER A 31 16.76 -1.62 -3.21
N TRP A 32 16.97 -0.33 -3.53
CA TRP A 32 16.94 0.71 -2.50
C TRP A 32 15.61 0.73 -1.71
N PRO A 33 15.60 0.87 -0.39
CA PRO A 33 16.74 1.14 0.52
C PRO A 33 17.47 -0.12 1.01
N ALA A 34 17.12 -1.31 0.56
CA ALA A 34 17.81 -2.53 0.93
C ALA A 34 19.18 -2.64 0.22
N LYS A 35 20.11 -3.34 0.86
CA LYS A 35 21.48 -3.52 0.33
C LYS A 35 21.57 -4.46 -0.86
N SER A 36 20.54 -5.26 -1.12
CA SER A 36 20.48 -6.22 -2.25
C SER A 36 19.03 -6.60 -2.54
N SER A 37 18.77 -7.12 -3.76
CA SER A 37 17.47 -7.65 -4.16
C SER A 37 16.99 -8.79 -3.27
N LYS A 38 17.90 -9.66 -2.80
CA LYS A 38 17.56 -10.73 -1.84
C LYS A 38 17.02 -10.18 -0.54
N ARG A 39 17.70 -9.18 0.04
CA ARG A 39 17.24 -8.53 1.28
C ARG A 39 15.95 -7.76 1.09
N LEU A 40 15.75 -7.15 -0.07
CA LEU A 40 14.48 -6.53 -0.42
C LEU A 40 13.36 -7.57 -0.45
N GLY A 41 13.56 -8.68 -1.15
CA GLY A 41 12.60 -9.78 -1.21
C GLY A 41 12.22 -10.33 0.17
N GLU A 42 13.21 -10.56 1.04
CA GLU A 42 12.96 -10.97 2.43
C GLU A 42 12.13 -9.96 3.21
N ALA A 43 12.32 -8.67 2.97
CA ALA A 43 11.61 -7.61 3.67
C ALA A 43 10.18 -7.39 3.18
N VAL A 44 9.93 -7.45 1.87
CA VAL A 44 8.67 -7.00 1.26
C VAL A 44 7.74 -8.13 0.83
N VAL A 45 8.28 -9.30 0.51
CA VAL A 45 7.50 -10.51 0.14
C VAL A 45 7.87 -11.74 1.00
N GLY A 46 8.78 -11.58 1.94
CA GLY A 46 9.14 -12.62 2.90
C GLY A 46 10.04 -13.74 2.34
N ASN A 47 10.55 -13.62 1.11
CA ASN A 47 11.38 -14.62 0.48
C ASN A 47 12.38 -13.94 -0.46
N ALA A 48 13.67 -14.31 -0.33
CA ALA A 48 14.78 -13.76 -1.11
C ALA A 48 14.65 -14.00 -2.63
N HIS A 49 13.89 -15.01 -3.04
CA HIS A 49 13.75 -15.45 -4.43
C HIS A 49 12.34 -15.26 -5.00
N ALA A 50 11.42 -14.65 -4.24
CA ALA A 50 10.02 -14.49 -4.64
C ALA A 50 9.66 -13.05 -5.02
N MET A 51 10.64 -12.18 -5.30
CA MET A 51 10.36 -10.83 -5.78
C MET A 51 9.55 -10.89 -7.08
N PRO A 52 8.43 -10.16 -7.15
CA PRO A 52 7.68 -10.02 -8.39
C PRO A 52 8.53 -9.41 -9.51
N ASP A 53 8.20 -9.74 -10.73
CA ASP A 53 8.87 -9.16 -11.90
C ASP A 53 8.59 -7.65 -12.04
N ALA A 54 9.31 -7.01 -12.95
CA ALA A 54 9.18 -5.57 -13.18
C ALA A 54 7.76 -5.18 -13.58
N ARG A 55 7.06 -5.99 -14.39
CA ARG A 55 5.69 -5.72 -14.85
C ARG A 55 4.71 -5.71 -13.68
N ALA A 56 4.77 -6.73 -12.81
CA ALA A 56 3.94 -6.80 -11.62
C ALA A 56 4.22 -5.63 -10.67
N THR A 57 5.50 -5.28 -10.49
CA THR A 57 5.92 -4.18 -9.64
C THR A 57 5.47 -2.82 -10.18
N TRP A 58 5.55 -2.58 -11.50
CA TRP A 58 4.96 -1.39 -12.14
C TRP A 58 3.45 -1.30 -11.97
N SER A 59 2.76 -2.45 -12.02
CA SER A 59 1.31 -2.49 -11.78
C SER A 59 0.94 -2.03 -10.37
N VAL A 60 1.72 -2.44 -9.37
CA VAL A 60 1.54 -1.98 -7.98
C VAL A 60 1.84 -0.49 -7.86
N ALA A 61 2.92 0.00 -8.49
CA ALA A 61 3.24 1.43 -8.52
C ALA A 61 2.09 2.25 -9.11
N GLY A 62 1.56 1.82 -10.25
CA GLY A 62 0.42 2.47 -10.91
C GLY A 62 -0.83 2.47 -10.05
N ALA A 63 -1.16 1.35 -9.41
CA ALA A 63 -2.28 1.24 -8.49
C ALA A 63 -2.14 2.17 -7.28
N ALA A 64 -0.93 2.29 -6.72
CA ALA A 64 -0.65 3.18 -5.60
C ALA A 64 -0.77 4.66 -6.00
N PHE A 65 -0.25 5.08 -7.15
CA PHE A 65 -0.41 6.44 -7.66
C PHE A 65 -1.87 6.78 -7.98
N PHE A 66 -2.61 5.85 -8.58
CA PHE A 66 -4.04 6.00 -8.79
C PHE A 66 -4.77 6.16 -7.45
N GLY A 67 -4.45 5.31 -6.47
CA GLY A 67 -4.97 5.41 -5.11
C GLY A 67 -4.66 6.75 -4.46
N ALA A 68 -3.47 7.30 -4.67
CA ALA A 68 -3.09 8.62 -4.19
C ALA A 68 -3.99 9.73 -4.78
N ALA A 69 -4.25 9.68 -6.09
CA ALA A 69 -5.15 10.62 -6.75
C ALA A 69 -6.59 10.50 -6.21
N VAL A 70 -7.08 9.29 -6.00
CA VAL A 70 -8.38 9.02 -5.38
C VAL A 70 -8.43 9.57 -3.95
N ALA A 71 -7.39 9.35 -3.14
CA ALA A 71 -7.29 9.85 -1.77
C ALA A 71 -7.33 11.38 -1.71
N ALA A 72 -6.61 12.06 -2.61
CA ALA A 72 -6.58 13.52 -2.72
C ALA A 72 -7.94 14.13 -3.14
N GLY A 73 -8.82 13.34 -3.76
CA GLY A 73 -10.08 13.82 -4.32
C GLY A 73 -10.02 14.14 -5.81
N GLY A 74 -8.99 13.65 -6.51
CA GLY A 74 -8.76 13.89 -7.94
C GLY A 74 -9.90 13.41 -8.86
N LEU A 75 -10.71 12.46 -8.42
CA LEU A 75 -11.90 12.00 -9.13
C LEU A 75 -13.19 12.76 -8.73
N GLY A 76 -13.05 13.84 -7.93
CA GLY A 76 -14.19 14.63 -7.45
C GLY A 76 -14.91 14.00 -6.25
N GLU A 77 -16.14 14.50 -6.01
CA GLU A 77 -16.96 14.17 -4.83
C GLU A 77 -18.28 13.47 -5.21
N GLY A 78 -18.42 12.99 -6.43
CA GLY A 78 -19.57 12.23 -6.85
C GLY A 78 -19.71 10.90 -6.08
N ARG A 79 -20.89 10.29 -6.11
CA ARG A 79 -21.17 9.04 -5.39
C ARG A 79 -20.17 7.93 -5.74
N ALA A 80 -19.82 7.80 -7.02
CA ALA A 80 -18.86 6.81 -7.48
C ALA A 80 -17.45 7.05 -6.91
N ALA A 81 -16.94 8.29 -6.94
CA ALA A 81 -15.64 8.66 -6.41
C ALA A 81 -15.55 8.44 -4.89
N VAL A 82 -16.59 8.82 -4.15
CA VAL A 82 -16.70 8.59 -2.70
C VAL A 82 -16.77 7.08 -2.40
N GLY A 83 -17.56 6.34 -3.18
CA GLY A 83 -17.68 4.88 -3.07
C GLY A 83 -16.34 4.18 -3.31
N LEU A 84 -15.63 4.54 -4.36
CA LEU A 84 -14.30 4.01 -4.67
C LEU A 84 -13.30 4.31 -3.53
N ARG A 85 -13.28 5.54 -3.01
CA ARG A 85 -12.42 5.91 -1.89
C ARG A 85 -12.68 5.05 -0.65
N ARG A 86 -13.96 4.80 -0.34
CA ARG A 86 -14.37 3.92 0.77
C ARG A 86 -13.96 2.48 0.52
N LEU A 87 -14.17 1.96 -0.69
CA LEU A 87 -13.78 0.59 -1.06
C LEU A 87 -12.27 0.38 -0.93
N MET A 88 -11.47 1.30 -1.44
CA MET A 88 -10.02 1.25 -1.31
C MET A 88 -9.59 1.33 0.16
N GLY A 89 -10.19 2.22 0.94
CA GLY A 89 -9.93 2.33 2.37
C GLY A 89 -10.27 1.05 3.13
N ALA A 90 -11.41 0.43 2.83
CA ALA A 90 -11.81 -0.86 3.40
C ALA A 90 -10.83 -1.98 3.04
N GLY A 91 -10.35 -2.03 1.80
CA GLY A 91 -9.35 -3.01 1.36
C GLY A 91 -8.03 -2.87 2.11
N LEU A 92 -7.54 -1.64 2.30
CA LEU A 92 -6.32 -1.38 3.08
C LEU A 92 -6.50 -1.73 4.57
N LEU A 93 -7.65 -1.43 5.15
CA LEU A 93 -7.98 -1.84 6.53
C LEU A 93 -8.06 -3.37 6.66
N ALA A 94 -8.69 -4.04 5.71
CA ALA A 94 -8.73 -5.50 5.67
C ALA A 94 -7.31 -6.09 5.62
N ARG A 95 -6.41 -5.55 4.78
CA ARG A 95 -4.99 -5.93 4.72
C ARG A 95 -4.30 -5.74 6.07
N ALA A 96 -4.56 -4.64 6.77
CA ALA A 96 -4.01 -4.37 8.09
C ALA A 96 -4.48 -5.39 9.13
N ILE A 97 -5.73 -5.84 9.04
CA ILE A 97 -6.33 -6.79 9.98
C ILE A 97 -5.85 -8.21 9.72
N VAL A 98 -5.97 -8.69 8.47
CA VAL A 98 -5.63 -10.09 8.13
C VAL A 98 -4.13 -10.37 8.14
N GLY A 99 -3.31 -9.35 7.93
CA GLY A 99 -1.85 -9.47 7.95
C GLY A 99 -1.24 -9.91 6.63
N GLY A 100 0.09 -9.86 6.59
CA GLY A 100 0.87 -10.12 5.38
C GLY A 100 0.87 -11.58 4.95
N ASP A 101 0.87 -12.51 5.87
CA ASP A 101 0.85 -13.95 5.56
C ASP A 101 -0.37 -14.32 4.71
N VAL A 102 -1.55 -13.83 5.10
CA VAL A 102 -2.79 -14.04 4.34
C VAL A 102 -2.74 -13.36 2.98
N ALA A 103 -2.24 -12.12 2.92
CA ALA A 103 -2.13 -11.37 1.67
C ALA A 103 -1.17 -12.05 0.67
N LEU A 104 -0.01 -12.52 1.12
CA LEU A 104 0.96 -13.24 0.28
C LEU A 104 0.39 -14.58 -0.20
N SER A 105 -0.29 -15.32 0.69
CA SER A 105 -0.97 -16.57 0.34
C SER A 105 -2.03 -16.35 -0.75
N ALA A 106 -2.82 -15.28 -0.64
CA ALA A 106 -3.83 -14.94 -1.65
C ALA A 106 -3.21 -14.60 -3.02
N LEU A 107 -1.97 -14.13 -3.04
CA LEU A 107 -1.19 -13.87 -4.27
C LEU A 107 -0.45 -15.11 -4.78
N GLY A 108 -0.59 -16.27 -4.13
CA GLY A 108 0.11 -17.50 -4.51
C GLY A 108 1.61 -17.49 -4.20
N LEU A 109 2.05 -16.60 -3.33
CA LEU A 109 3.45 -16.49 -2.91
C LEU A 109 3.78 -17.46 -1.76
N PRO A 110 5.06 -17.88 -1.61
CA PRO A 110 5.48 -18.76 -0.52
C PRO A 110 5.21 -18.12 0.86
N ALA A 111 5.12 -18.97 1.89
CA ALA A 111 5.02 -18.50 3.27
C ALA A 111 6.21 -17.61 3.63
N PRO A 112 5.98 -16.43 4.22
CA PRO A 112 7.06 -15.47 4.47
C PRO A 112 7.93 -15.88 5.65
N GLY A 113 9.19 -15.43 5.63
CA GLY A 113 10.12 -15.58 6.74
C GLY A 113 9.90 -14.59 7.88
N GLU A 114 10.66 -14.79 8.96
CA GLU A 114 10.56 -13.99 10.20
C GLU A 114 10.75 -12.49 9.98
N ARG A 115 11.68 -12.11 9.11
CA ARG A 115 11.97 -10.71 8.80
C ARG A 115 10.73 -9.96 8.30
N PHE A 116 10.02 -10.56 7.35
CA PHE A 116 8.78 -10.01 6.82
C PHE A 116 7.70 -9.92 7.91
N ARG A 117 7.52 -10.99 8.70
CA ARG A 117 6.51 -11.02 9.75
C ARG A 117 6.73 -9.94 10.80
N GLU A 118 7.99 -9.70 11.17
CA GLU A 118 8.34 -8.62 12.09
C GLU A 118 8.02 -7.24 11.51
N LEU A 119 8.44 -6.99 10.25
CA LEU A 119 8.14 -5.74 9.54
C LEU A 119 6.65 -5.55 9.31
N ASP A 120 5.93 -6.62 8.99
CA ASP A 120 4.48 -6.56 8.82
C ASP A 120 3.78 -6.12 10.12
N ARG A 121 4.13 -6.73 11.24
CA ARG A 121 3.56 -6.36 12.55
C ARG A 121 3.91 -4.93 12.96
N ARG A 122 5.16 -4.51 12.80
CA ARG A 122 5.67 -3.23 13.32
C ARG A 122 5.44 -2.06 12.37
N CYS A 123 5.44 -2.31 11.07
CA CYS A 123 5.43 -1.24 10.06
C CYS A 123 4.27 -1.37 9.08
N TYR A 124 4.12 -2.50 8.38
CA TYR A 124 3.18 -2.60 7.27
C TYR A 124 1.73 -2.57 7.74
N ARG A 125 1.36 -3.36 8.73
CA ARG A 125 -0.02 -3.36 9.27
C ARG A 125 -0.43 -2.00 9.81
N PRO A 126 0.38 -1.31 10.66
CA PRO A 126 0.08 0.06 11.07
C PRO A 126 -0.05 1.03 9.91
N LEU A 127 0.84 0.94 8.91
CA LEU A 127 0.79 1.78 7.71
C LEU A 127 -0.50 1.57 6.93
N PHE A 128 -0.85 0.32 6.60
CA PHE A 128 -2.10 0.00 5.93
C PHE A 128 -3.32 0.46 6.73
N GLY A 129 -3.28 0.35 8.04
CA GLY A 129 -4.32 0.85 8.94
C GLY A 129 -4.50 2.37 8.85
N VAL A 130 -3.41 3.12 8.91
CA VAL A 130 -3.42 4.59 8.77
C VAL A 130 -3.92 5.01 7.39
N LEU A 131 -3.42 4.40 6.33
CA LEU A 131 -3.84 4.73 4.96
C LEU A 131 -5.30 4.38 4.72
N GLY A 132 -5.76 3.21 5.18
CA GLY A 132 -7.15 2.80 5.06
C GLY A 132 -8.10 3.71 5.82
N ALA A 133 -7.78 4.04 7.07
CA ALA A 133 -8.54 4.99 7.87
C ALA A 133 -8.57 6.38 7.21
N SER A 134 -7.45 6.82 6.64
CA SER A 134 -7.35 8.11 5.95
C SER A 134 -8.28 8.17 4.73
N LEU A 135 -8.38 7.10 3.93
CA LEU A 135 -9.30 7.06 2.80
C LEU A 135 -10.77 7.09 3.25
N ILE A 136 -11.11 6.35 4.31
CA ILE A 136 -12.48 6.35 4.87
C ILE A 136 -12.85 7.73 5.42
N LEU A 137 -11.97 8.33 6.22
CA LEU A 137 -12.20 9.68 6.80
C LEU A 137 -12.25 10.76 5.70
N GLY A 138 -11.39 10.65 4.69
CA GLY A 138 -11.38 11.53 3.53
C GLY A 138 -12.62 11.41 2.64
N ALA A 139 -13.37 10.32 2.76
CA ALA A 139 -14.61 10.04 2.03
C ALA A 139 -15.90 10.50 2.76
N ARG A 140 -15.77 11.15 3.91
CA ARG A 140 -16.91 11.73 4.62
C ARG A 140 -17.44 12.95 3.85
N LYS A 141 -18.77 13.10 3.84
CA LYS A 141 -19.46 14.29 3.30
C LYS A 141 -19.31 15.47 4.25
#